data_1f4557a90f2f77ed5732a342a0069262
#
_entry.id   1f4557a90f2f77ed5732a342a0069262
#
_cell.length_a   1.000
_cell.length_b   1.000
_cell.length_c   1.000
_cell.angle_alpha   90.00
_cell.angle_beta   90.00
_cell.angle_gamma   90.00
#
_symmetry.space_group_name_H-M   'P 1'
#
loop_
_entity.id
_entity.type
_entity.pdbx_description
1 polymer ?
#
loop_
_entity_poly.entity_id
_entity_poly.type
_entity_poly.pdbx_seq_one_letter_code
_entity_poly.pdbx_strand_id
1 'polypeptide(L)'
;FGGVIPEVASRIHIENISIVLEEALKKANVTMEDIDAVAVTQGPGLVGCLHVGVQAAKTLAWAFHKPLVPVHHIAGHIFANTFIAELQFPLLALVVSGGHTELVYMKDEWDFEILGTTQDDAIGEAGDKVGRVLGLPYPGGVYVDKLAKEGQPVYKLAKPKTEGEMDFSFSGLKSSVLQFIDRSKRTNQPFIPADLAASYQETALDALFARARVALTKYQPKQMVLAGGVAANSRLRAKVNEELKREYPTTEFIIPPLSCCTDNAAMIAAAGYVAYCHGVRADLSLTADPGMDLES
;
A
#
# COMPACT_ATOMS: atom_id res chain seq x y z
N PHE A 1 -6.85 -20.25 4.67
CA PHE A 1 -6.96 -20.28 3.21
C PHE A 1 -5.66 -19.86 2.49
N GLY A 2 -4.69 -19.28 3.15
CA GLY A 2 -3.42 -18.84 2.54
C GLY A 2 -3.52 -17.62 1.63
N GLY A 3 -4.56 -16.83 1.78
CA GLY A 3 -4.85 -15.60 1.06
C GLY A 3 -6.33 -15.22 1.11
N VAL A 4 -6.67 -14.09 0.52
CA VAL A 4 -8.05 -13.62 0.42
C VAL A 4 -8.79 -14.42 -0.64
N ILE A 5 -9.99 -14.91 -0.30
CA ILE A 5 -10.93 -15.52 -1.27
C ILE A 5 -11.96 -14.43 -1.62
N PRO A 6 -11.97 -13.90 -2.87
CA PRO A 6 -12.76 -12.72 -3.23
C PRO A 6 -14.26 -12.88 -2.96
N GLU A 7 -14.83 -14.06 -3.26
CA GLU A 7 -16.25 -14.34 -3.04
C GLU A 7 -16.62 -14.34 -1.55
N VAL A 8 -15.77 -14.93 -0.70
CA VAL A 8 -15.99 -14.95 0.75
C VAL A 8 -15.88 -13.54 1.30
N ALA A 9 -14.87 -12.77 0.87
CA ALA A 9 -14.68 -11.38 1.29
C ALA A 9 -15.90 -10.53 0.95
N SER A 10 -16.44 -10.61 -0.27
CA SER A 10 -17.61 -9.82 -0.67
C SER A 10 -18.88 -10.17 0.12
N ARG A 11 -19.09 -11.46 0.44
CA ARG A 11 -20.21 -11.89 1.31
C ARG A 11 -20.09 -11.30 2.71
N ILE A 12 -18.90 -11.34 3.31
CA ILE A 12 -18.65 -10.76 4.63
C ILE A 12 -18.86 -9.24 4.60
N HIS A 13 -18.51 -8.55 3.51
CA HIS A 13 -18.79 -7.12 3.35
C HIS A 13 -20.31 -6.83 3.36
N ILE A 14 -21.12 -7.64 2.66
CA ILE A 14 -22.58 -7.49 2.66
C ILE A 14 -23.15 -7.65 4.07
N GLU A 15 -22.70 -8.64 4.81
CA GLU A 15 -23.19 -8.92 6.18
C GLU A 15 -22.85 -7.80 7.18
N ASN A 16 -21.71 -7.14 6.99
CA ASN A 16 -21.19 -6.20 8.00
C ASN A 16 -21.36 -4.72 7.65
N ILE A 17 -21.61 -4.35 6.40
CA ILE A 17 -21.52 -2.94 5.97
C ILE A 17 -22.49 -2.03 6.74
N SER A 18 -23.73 -2.46 6.97
CA SER A 18 -24.72 -1.68 7.73
C SER A 18 -24.32 -1.55 9.20
N ILE A 19 -23.85 -2.65 9.80
CA ILE A 19 -23.43 -2.69 11.21
C ILE A 19 -22.25 -1.74 11.43
N VAL A 20 -21.25 -1.79 10.54
CA VAL A 20 -20.05 -0.94 10.63
C VAL A 20 -20.41 0.54 10.45
N LEU A 21 -21.33 0.86 9.53
CA LEU A 21 -21.81 2.22 9.33
C LEU A 21 -22.53 2.76 10.59
N GLU A 22 -23.46 2.00 11.15
CA GLU A 22 -24.17 2.39 12.35
C GLU A 22 -23.22 2.61 13.54
N GLU A 23 -22.26 1.70 13.73
CA GLU A 23 -21.23 1.85 14.75
C GLU A 23 -20.34 3.08 14.54
N ALA A 24 -19.98 3.38 13.30
CA ALA A 24 -19.15 4.53 12.97
C ALA A 24 -19.87 5.85 13.32
N LEU A 25 -21.13 6.01 12.90
CA LEU A 25 -21.95 7.17 13.24
C LEU A 25 -22.14 7.31 14.75
N LYS A 26 -22.43 6.20 15.43
CA LYS A 26 -22.60 6.19 16.89
C LYS A 26 -21.32 6.57 17.63
N LYS A 27 -20.16 6.04 17.21
CA LYS A 27 -18.84 6.37 17.80
C LYS A 27 -18.46 7.83 17.57
N ALA A 28 -18.77 8.35 16.40
CA ALA A 28 -18.54 9.76 16.06
C ALA A 28 -19.57 10.71 16.75
N ASN A 29 -20.64 10.16 17.31
CA ASN A 29 -21.76 10.92 17.87
C ASN A 29 -22.40 11.89 16.86
N VAL A 30 -22.59 11.42 15.62
CA VAL A 30 -23.21 12.17 14.52
C VAL A 30 -24.30 11.34 13.85
N THR A 31 -25.14 12.00 13.07
CA THR A 31 -26.16 11.41 12.20
C THR A 31 -25.81 11.61 10.74
N MET A 32 -26.53 11.01 9.81
CA MET A 32 -26.35 11.24 8.37
C MET A 32 -26.69 12.69 7.96
N GLU A 33 -27.43 13.42 8.75
CA GLU A 33 -27.72 14.84 8.50
C GLU A 33 -26.47 15.72 8.68
N ASP A 34 -25.60 15.35 9.61
CA ASP A 34 -24.33 16.05 9.91
C ASP A 34 -23.23 15.74 8.88
N ILE A 35 -23.46 14.80 7.96
CA ILE A 35 -22.48 14.40 6.92
C ILE A 35 -22.66 15.28 5.69
N ASP A 36 -21.56 15.83 5.18
CA ASP A 36 -21.55 16.70 3.98
C ASP A 36 -21.45 15.93 2.66
N ALA A 37 -20.78 14.78 2.65
CA ALA A 37 -20.59 13.95 1.46
C ALA A 37 -20.37 12.49 1.84
N VAL A 38 -20.59 11.59 0.87
CA VAL A 38 -20.30 10.16 0.99
C VAL A 38 -19.12 9.84 0.06
N ALA A 39 -17.96 9.54 0.64
CA ALA A 39 -16.79 9.09 -0.10
C ALA A 39 -16.73 7.56 -0.15
N VAL A 40 -16.35 7.01 -1.30
CA VAL A 40 -16.25 5.56 -1.47
C VAL A 40 -15.08 5.18 -2.37
N THR A 41 -14.41 4.09 -2.05
CA THR A 41 -13.41 3.51 -2.95
C THR A 41 -14.10 3.00 -4.21
N GLN A 42 -13.82 3.64 -5.35
CA GLN A 42 -14.27 3.20 -6.66
C GLN A 42 -13.37 2.07 -7.18
N GLY A 43 -12.08 2.16 -6.95
CA GLY A 43 -11.03 1.26 -7.39
C GLY A 43 -9.62 1.74 -6.97
N PRO A 44 -8.60 0.97 -7.34
CA PRO A 44 -8.65 -0.44 -7.72
C PRO A 44 -8.98 -1.37 -6.56
N GLY A 45 -9.29 -2.65 -6.86
CA GLY A 45 -9.53 -3.64 -5.80
C GLY A 45 -10.39 -4.85 -6.25
N LEU A 46 -10.77 -5.67 -5.28
CA LEU A 46 -11.60 -6.85 -5.54
C LEU A 46 -13.01 -6.42 -5.95
N VAL A 47 -13.40 -6.73 -7.19
CA VAL A 47 -14.64 -6.27 -7.83
C VAL A 47 -15.88 -6.50 -6.96
N GLY A 48 -16.03 -7.68 -6.34
CA GLY A 48 -17.17 -7.98 -5.48
C GLY A 48 -17.24 -7.08 -4.24
N CYS A 49 -16.11 -6.81 -3.58
CA CYS A 49 -16.02 -5.92 -2.42
C CYS A 49 -16.29 -4.47 -2.81
N LEU A 50 -15.70 -4.01 -3.93
CA LEU A 50 -15.94 -2.67 -4.45
C LEU A 50 -17.42 -2.44 -4.78
N HIS A 51 -18.08 -3.42 -5.42
CA HIS A 51 -19.53 -3.32 -5.71
C HIS A 51 -20.36 -3.16 -4.45
N VAL A 52 -20.06 -3.89 -3.37
CA VAL A 52 -20.79 -3.73 -2.10
C VAL A 52 -20.64 -2.31 -1.57
N GLY A 53 -19.41 -1.78 -1.53
CA GLY A 53 -19.12 -0.42 -1.06
C GLY A 53 -19.80 0.65 -1.93
N VAL A 54 -19.64 0.56 -3.25
CA VAL A 54 -20.22 1.53 -4.20
C VAL A 54 -21.75 1.53 -4.12
N GLN A 55 -22.41 0.36 -4.05
CA GLN A 55 -23.88 0.31 -3.94
C GLN A 55 -24.37 0.89 -2.60
N ALA A 56 -23.70 0.60 -1.50
CA ALA A 56 -24.05 1.19 -0.20
C ALA A 56 -23.87 2.71 -0.21
N ALA A 57 -22.77 3.20 -0.76
CA ALA A 57 -22.50 4.64 -0.85
C ALA A 57 -23.53 5.37 -1.73
N LYS A 58 -23.90 4.79 -2.90
CA LYS A 58 -24.96 5.31 -3.77
C LYS A 58 -26.29 5.37 -3.04
N THR A 59 -26.65 4.33 -2.30
CA THR A 59 -27.89 4.27 -1.52
C THR A 59 -27.94 5.37 -0.46
N LEU A 60 -26.85 5.56 0.28
CA LEU A 60 -26.73 6.62 1.28
C LEU A 60 -26.80 8.01 0.65
N ALA A 61 -26.02 8.23 -0.41
CA ALA A 61 -26.02 9.51 -1.14
C ALA A 61 -27.41 9.88 -1.65
N TRP A 62 -28.14 8.91 -2.22
CA TRP A 62 -29.51 9.10 -2.70
C TRP A 62 -30.51 9.34 -1.57
N ALA A 63 -30.48 8.49 -0.53
CA ALA A 63 -31.46 8.56 0.56
C ALA A 63 -31.34 9.84 1.40
N PHE A 64 -30.13 10.35 1.57
CA PHE A 64 -29.85 11.54 2.38
C PHE A 64 -29.49 12.80 1.54
N HIS A 65 -29.66 12.74 0.21
CA HIS A 65 -29.37 13.85 -0.71
C HIS A 65 -27.97 14.42 -0.54
N LYS A 66 -26.97 13.55 -0.35
CA LYS A 66 -25.57 13.93 -0.18
C LYS A 66 -24.77 13.72 -1.48
N PRO A 67 -23.77 14.57 -1.75
CA PRO A 67 -22.83 14.33 -2.84
C PRO A 67 -22.12 12.99 -2.69
N LEU A 68 -21.93 12.27 -3.81
CA LEU A 68 -21.14 11.05 -3.89
C LEU A 68 -19.76 11.38 -4.45
N VAL A 69 -18.70 10.95 -3.73
CA VAL A 69 -17.32 11.23 -4.10
C VAL A 69 -16.58 9.92 -4.35
N PRO A 70 -16.24 9.61 -5.61
CA PRO A 70 -15.41 8.46 -5.93
C PRO A 70 -13.96 8.73 -5.48
N VAL A 71 -13.30 7.71 -4.93
CA VAL A 71 -11.93 7.81 -4.42
C VAL A 71 -11.10 6.67 -4.97
N HIS A 72 -9.91 7.00 -5.45
CA HIS A 72 -8.90 6.01 -5.79
C HIS A 72 -8.25 5.45 -4.53
N HIS A 73 -8.14 4.12 -4.41
CA HIS A 73 -7.61 3.44 -3.22
C HIS A 73 -6.18 3.90 -2.85
N ILE A 74 -5.32 4.06 -3.85
CA ILE A 74 -3.93 4.50 -3.65
C ILE A 74 -3.88 5.96 -3.18
N ALA A 75 -4.73 6.84 -3.71
CA ALA A 75 -4.88 8.19 -3.18
C ALA A 75 -5.25 8.16 -1.70
N GLY A 76 -6.14 7.24 -1.29
CA GLY A 76 -6.44 7.01 0.13
C GLY A 76 -5.20 6.77 0.96
N HIS A 77 -4.33 5.85 0.55
CA HIS A 77 -3.08 5.58 1.25
C HIS A 77 -2.13 6.78 1.32
N ILE A 78 -2.04 7.57 0.26
CA ILE A 78 -1.19 8.78 0.25
C ILE A 78 -1.75 9.81 1.24
N PHE A 79 -3.05 10.11 1.13
CA PHE A 79 -3.70 11.10 1.99
C PHE A 79 -3.91 10.64 3.44
N ALA A 80 -3.75 9.36 3.78
CA ALA A 80 -3.68 8.92 5.18
C ALA A 80 -2.57 9.62 5.98
N ASN A 81 -1.54 10.13 5.30
CA ASN A 81 -0.47 10.89 5.94
C ASN A 81 -0.92 12.27 6.43
N THR A 82 -2.05 12.81 5.96
CA THR A 82 -2.63 14.09 6.47
C THR A 82 -3.05 14.01 7.93
N PHE A 83 -3.26 12.81 8.48
CA PHE A 83 -3.56 12.64 9.91
C PHE A 83 -2.40 12.95 10.84
N ILE A 84 -1.16 13.03 10.30
CA ILE A 84 0.05 13.20 11.12
C ILE A 84 0.91 14.38 10.69
N ALA A 85 0.76 14.88 9.46
CA ALA A 85 1.52 16.01 8.94
C ALA A 85 0.71 16.73 7.85
N GLU A 86 0.98 18.01 7.67
CA GLU A 86 0.56 18.74 6.48
C GLU A 86 1.38 18.29 5.28
N LEU A 87 0.73 17.90 4.19
CA LEU A 87 1.43 17.51 2.97
C LEU A 87 1.99 18.72 2.24
N GLN A 88 3.26 18.66 1.87
CA GLN A 88 3.99 19.70 1.17
C GLN A 88 4.36 19.25 -0.24
N PHE A 89 4.01 20.06 -1.21
CA PHE A 89 4.25 19.79 -2.62
C PHE A 89 5.43 20.60 -3.18
N PRO A 90 6.19 20.08 -4.15
CA PRO A 90 6.05 18.75 -4.75
C PRO A 90 6.35 17.63 -3.74
N LEU A 91 5.57 16.55 -3.83
CA LEU A 91 5.62 15.40 -2.93
C LEU A 91 5.95 14.12 -3.73
N LEU A 92 6.73 13.23 -3.14
CA LEU A 92 6.95 11.87 -3.64
C LEU A 92 6.33 10.86 -2.68
N ALA A 93 5.39 10.05 -3.15
CA ALA A 93 4.85 8.96 -2.37
C ALA A 93 5.48 7.62 -2.79
N LEU A 94 5.99 6.88 -1.82
CA LEU A 94 6.38 5.48 -1.99
C LEU A 94 5.23 4.61 -1.47
N VAL A 95 4.43 4.12 -2.41
CA VAL A 95 3.29 3.26 -2.12
C VAL A 95 3.74 1.81 -2.13
N VAL A 96 3.60 1.13 -1.00
CA VAL A 96 4.03 -0.25 -0.80
C VAL A 96 2.94 -1.05 -0.09
N SER A 97 2.28 -1.93 -0.80
CA SER A 97 1.16 -2.73 -0.28
C SER A 97 1.22 -4.19 -0.74
N GLY A 98 0.18 -4.96 -0.42
CA GLY A 98 0.02 -6.32 -0.93
C GLY A 98 -0.19 -6.38 -2.44
N GLY A 99 -0.85 -5.38 -3.02
CA GLY A 99 -1.19 -5.34 -4.46
C GLY A 99 -0.42 -4.31 -5.28
N HIS A 100 0.20 -3.32 -4.63
CA HIS A 100 0.85 -2.20 -5.34
C HIS A 100 2.26 -1.94 -4.82
N THR A 101 3.15 -1.58 -5.73
CA THR A 101 4.46 -1.00 -5.42
C THR A 101 4.73 0.06 -6.45
N GLU A 102 4.63 1.33 -6.05
CA GLU A 102 4.63 2.48 -6.95
C GLU A 102 5.40 3.65 -6.36
N LEU A 103 6.01 4.44 -7.24
CA LEU A 103 6.48 5.78 -6.97
C LEU A 103 5.52 6.75 -7.63
N VAL A 104 4.82 7.53 -6.82
CA VAL A 104 3.87 8.55 -7.27
C VAL A 104 4.44 9.91 -6.94
N TYR A 105 4.59 10.76 -7.95
CA TYR A 105 4.97 12.15 -7.79
C TYR A 105 3.74 13.02 -7.86
N MET A 106 3.63 13.95 -6.94
CA MET A 106 2.54 14.91 -6.89
C MET A 106 3.16 16.30 -6.93
N LYS A 107 2.96 16.99 -8.04
CA LYS A 107 3.41 18.38 -8.19
C LYS A 107 2.57 19.33 -7.34
N ASP A 108 1.29 19.01 -7.20
CA ASP A 108 0.31 19.73 -6.41
C ASP A 108 -0.65 18.73 -5.74
N GLU A 109 -1.58 19.20 -4.92
CA GLU A 109 -2.43 18.40 -4.03
C GLU A 109 -3.29 17.33 -4.72
N TRP A 110 -3.66 17.52 -5.98
CA TRP A 110 -4.49 16.59 -6.75
C TRP A 110 -3.91 16.29 -8.14
N ASP A 111 -2.60 16.34 -8.27
CA ASP A 111 -1.87 16.10 -9.54
C ASP A 111 -0.96 14.88 -9.34
N PHE A 112 -1.38 13.72 -9.83
CA PHE A 112 -0.70 12.45 -9.66
C PHE A 112 0.04 12.06 -10.94
N GLU A 113 1.32 11.72 -10.81
CA GLU A 113 2.16 11.18 -11.88
C GLU A 113 2.82 9.90 -11.37
N ILE A 114 2.56 8.75 -12.01
CA ILE A 114 3.18 7.48 -11.68
C ILE A 114 4.56 7.43 -12.33
N LEU A 115 5.62 7.59 -11.54
CA LEU A 115 7.01 7.55 -12.02
C LEU A 115 7.52 6.15 -12.29
N GLY A 116 6.98 5.16 -11.61
CA GLY A 116 7.34 3.76 -11.75
C GLY A 116 6.42 2.86 -10.94
N THR A 117 6.18 1.69 -11.49
CA THR A 117 5.30 0.67 -10.90
C THR A 117 5.95 -0.70 -10.95
N THR A 118 5.42 -1.67 -10.22
CA THR A 118 5.91 -3.04 -10.31
C THR A 118 5.48 -3.68 -11.63
N GLN A 119 6.42 -4.35 -12.31
CA GLN A 119 6.16 -5.07 -13.55
C GLN A 119 5.64 -6.50 -13.32
N ASP A 120 5.61 -6.94 -12.06
CA ASP A 120 5.19 -8.27 -11.67
C ASP A 120 4.58 -8.26 -10.25
N ASP A 121 5.04 -9.07 -9.32
CA ASP A 121 4.53 -9.09 -7.94
C ASP A 121 4.79 -7.75 -7.23
N ALA A 122 3.83 -7.27 -6.46
CA ALA A 122 4.09 -6.21 -5.49
C ALA A 122 5.02 -6.71 -4.36
N ILE A 123 5.71 -5.80 -3.68
CA ILE A 123 6.65 -6.18 -2.60
C ILE A 123 5.96 -6.94 -1.46
N GLY A 124 4.71 -6.60 -1.13
CA GLY A 124 3.93 -7.30 -0.10
C GLY A 124 3.55 -8.72 -0.54
N GLU A 125 3.08 -8.88 -1.79
CA GLU A 125 2.78 -10.19 -2.37
C GLU A 125 4.03 -11.08 -2.44
N ALA A 126 5.17 -10.54 -2.85
CA ALA A 126 6.44 -11.25 -2.84
C ALA A 126 6.82 -11.71 -1.42
N GLY A 127 6.60 -10.84 -0.41
CA GLY A 127 6.80 -11.18 1.01
C GLY A 127 5.90 -12.33 1.48
N ASP A 128 4.64 -12.34 1.08
CA ASP A 128 3.70 -13.41 1.39
C ASP A 128 4.09 -14.74 0.72
N LYS A 129 4.54 -14.69 -0.54
CA LYS A 129 5.03 -15.85 -1.27
C LYS A 129 6.30 -16.44 -0.64
N VAL A 130 7.23 -15.59 -0.20
CA VAL A 130 8.45 -16.03 0.50
C VAL A 130 8.12 -16.57 1.90
N GLY A 131 7.22 -15.91 2.64
CA GLY A 131 6.73 -16.42 3.92
C GLY A 131 6.19 -17.83 3.80
N ARG A 132 5.38 -18.11 2.77
CA ARG A 132 4.87 -19.46 2.49
C ARG A 132 5.98 -20.47 2.20
N VAL A 133 7.02 -20.07 1.45
CA VAL A 133 8.20 -20.92 1.17
C VAL A 133 8.97 -21.26 2.45
N LEU A 134 9.02 -20.33 3.39
CA LEU A 134 9.66 -20.51 4.71
C LEU A 134 8.74 -21.24 5.72
N GLY A 135 7.53 -21.63 5.33
CA GLY A 135 6.57 -22.30 6.21
C GLY A 135 5.93 -21.38 7.25
N LEU A 136 5.92 -20.07 7.01
CA LEU A 136 5.35 -19.07 7.91
C LEU A 136 3.83 -18.89 7.69
N PRO A 137 3.09 -18.46 8.73
CA PRO A 137 1.65 -18.16 8.59
C PRO A 137 1.36 -17.01 7.62
N TYR A 138 0.08 -16.85 7.24
CA TYR A 138 -0.42 -15.69 6.51
C TYR A 138 -0.87 -14.59 7.51
N PRO A 139 -0.61 -13.29 7.22
CA PRO A 139 0.12 -12.73 6.07
C PRO A 139 1.65 -12.90 6.20
N GLY A 140 2.25 -13.56 5.18
CA GLY A 140 3.65 -13.99 5.23
C GLY A 140 4.66 -12.87 5.42
N GLY A 141 4.44 -11.71 4.78
CA GLY A 141 5.33 -10.55 4.88
C GLY A 141 5.55 -10.06 6.30
N VAL A 142 4.50 -10.09 7.15
CA VAL A 142 4.60 -9.72 8.58
C VAL A 142 5.48 -10.71 9.36
N TYR A 143 5.33 -11.99 9.08
CA TYR A 143 6.12 -13.02 9.76
C TYR A 143 7.56 -13.09 9.24
N VAL A 144 7.78 -12.77 7.95
CA VAL A 144 9.13 -12.58 7.39
C VAL A 144 9.84 -11.43 8.11
N ASP A 145 9.19 -10.27 8.33
CA ASP A 145 9.76 -9.15 9.08
C ASP A 145 10.11 -9.54 10.53
N LYS A 146 9.24 -10.30 11.19
CA LYS A 146 9.50 -10.80 12.56
C LYS A 146 10.71 -11.74 12.59
N LEU A 147 10.75 -12.72 11.69
CA LEU A 147 11.82 -13.70 11.61
C LEU A 147 13.17 -13.06 11.24
N ALA A 148 13.15 -12.08 10.32
CA ALA A 148 14.33 -11.37 9.88
C ALA A 148 15.04 -10.60 11.00
N LYS A 149 14.32 -10.16 12.04
CA LYS A 149 14.92 -9.49 13.22
C LYS A 149 15.82 -10.40 14.03
N GLU A 150 15.63 -11.72 13.95
CA GLU A 150 16.42 -12.72 14.66
C GLU A 150 17.63 -13.19 13.83
N GLY A 151 17.75 -12.73 12.58
CA GLY A 151 18.78 -13.14 11.63
C GLY A 151 19.69 -12.00 11.16
N GLN A 152 20.66 -12.39 10.34
CA GLN A 152 21.60 -11.48 9.69
C GLN A 152 21.52 -11.67 8.16
N PRO A 153 21.63 -10.60 7.34
CA PRO A 153 21.53 -10.67 5.88
C PRO A 153 22.84 -11.19 5.25
N VAL A 154 23.18 -12.43 5.52
CA VAL A 154 24.47 -13.05 5.13
C VAL A 154 24.39 -13.83 3.83
N TYR A 155 23.18 -14.14 3.32
CA TYR A 155 23.01 -14.91 2.10
C TYR A 155 22.80 -13.98 0.90
N LYS A 156 23.56 -14.24 -0.17
CA LYS A 156 23.46 -13.47 -1.40
C LYS A 156 22.32 -14.02 -2.26
N LEU A 157 21.30 -13.21 -2.47
CA LEU A 157 20.17 -13.48 -3.36
C LEU A 157 20.33 -12.70 -4.68
N ALA A 158 19.65 -13.17 -5.73
CA ALA A 158 19.64 -12.45 -7.01
C ALA A 158 18.87 -11.13 -6.84
N LYS A 159 19.48 -10.04 -7.34
CA LYS A 159 18.82 -8.73 -7.33
C LYS A 159 17.78 -8.66 -8.46
N PRO A 160 16.59 -8.09 -8.20
CA PRO A 160 15.59 -7.85 -9.23
C PRO A 160 16.15 -6.96 -10.36
N LYS A 161 15.74 -7.26 -11.60
CA LYS A 161 16.05 -6.43 -12.77
C LYS A 161 14.75 -5.90 -13.36
N THR A 162 14.76 -4.66 -13.80
CA THR A 162 13.64 -3.98 -14.46
C THR A 162 14.12 -3.32 -15.74
N GLU A 163 13.23 -3.08 -16.68
CA GLU A 163 13.53 -2.33 -17.90
C GLU A 163 13.51 -0.83 -17.65
N GLY A 164 12.53 -0.33 -16.90
CA GLY A 164 12.42 1.07 -16.49
C GLY A 164 13.35 1.42 -15.33
N GLU A 165 13.85 2.65 -15.33
CA GLU A 165 14.80 3.14 -14.32
C GLU A 165 14.18 3.22 -12.93
N MET A 166 12.87 3.50 -12.84
CA MET A 166 12.11 3.65 -11.58
C MET A 166 11.10 2.51 -11.35
N ASP A 167 10.99 1.55 -12.29
CA ASP A 167 10.12 0.41 -12.14
C ASP A 167 10.65 -0.63 -11.16
N PHE A 168 9.74 -1.44 -10.65
CA PHE A 168 10.02 -2.50 -9.69
C PHE A 168 9.76 -3.89 -10.26
N SER A 169 10.40 -4.90 -9.67
CA SER A 169 10.12 -6.31 -9.90
C SER A 169 10.51 -7.10 -8.66
N PHE A 170 9.65 -8.00 -8.22
CA PHE A 170 9.88 -8.81 -7.01
C PHE A 170 9.61 -10.31 -7.21
N SER A 171 8.99 -10.74 -8.31
CA SER A 171 8.66 -12.15 -8.56
C SER A 171 9.89 -13.07 -8.57
N GLY A 172 11.02 -12.56 -9.08
CA GLY A 172 12.30 -13.27 -9.10
C GLY A 172 12.88 -13.58 -7.72
N LEU A 173 12.53 -12.81 -6.70
CA LEU A 173 13.03 -13.02 -5.34
C LEU A 173 12.52 -14.32 -4.72
N LYS A 174 11.24 -14.67 -4.91
CA LYS A 174 10.70 -15.97 -4.49
C LYS A 174 11.49 -17.12 -5.11
N SER A 175 11.75 -17.03 -6.43
CA SER A 175 12.51 -18.04 -7.15
C SER A 175 13.96 -18.13 -6.65
N SER A 176 14.59 -17.00 -6.33
CA SER A 176 15.92 -16.95 -5.75
C SER A 176 15.99 -17.63 -4.38
N VAL A 177 15.00 -17.40 -3.51
CA VAL A 177 14.89 -18.05 -2.21
C VAL A 177 14.70 -19.56 -2.37
N LEU A 178 13.82 -20.01 -3.27
CA LEU A 178 13.62 -21.44 -3.57
C LEU A 178 14.90 -22.11 -4.06
N GLN A 179 15.59 -21.50 -5.02
CA GLN A 179 16.86 -21.99 -5.57
C GLN A 179 17.95 -22.08 -4.49
N PHE A 180 17.98 -21.10 -3.57
CA PHE A 180 18.90 -21.12 -2.42
C PHE A 180 18.61 -22.33 -1.51
N ILE A 181 17.34 -22.55 -1.15
CA ILE A 181 16.93 -23.69 -0.30
C ILE A 181 17.24 -25.04 -0.98
N ASP A 182 16.95 -25.18 -2.27
CA ASP A 182 17.23 -26.40 -3.02
C ASP A 182 18.72 -26.67 -3.16
N ARG A 183 19.52 -25.61 -3.34
CA ARG A 183 20.99 -25.72 -3.38
C ARG A 183 21.51 -26.19 -2.01
N SER A 184 21.05 -25.57 -0.93
CA SER A 184 21.42 -25.94 0.43
C SER A 184 21.16 -27.43 0.72
N LYS A 185 19.98 -27.94 0.32
CA LYS A 185 19.62 -29.36 0.45
C LYS A 185 20.55 -30.27 -0.38
N ARG A 186 20.82 -29.90 -1.64
CA ARG A 186 21.67 -30.71 -2.55
C ARG A 186 23.14 -30.75 -2.11
N THR A 187 23.65 -29.64 -1.54
CA THR A 187 25.05 -29.56 -1.09
C THR A 187 25.23 -29.99 0.37
N ASN A 188 24.14 -30.40 1.03
CA ASN A 188 24.11 -30.75 2.46
C ASN A 188 24.71 -29.64 3.35
N GLN A 189 24.49 -28.38 2.97
CA GLN A 189 24.92 -27.19 3.70
C GLN A 189 23.69 -26.56 4.37
N PRO A 190 23.45 -26.76 5.68
CA PRO A 190 22.30 -26.20 6.37
C PRO A 190 22.33 -24.68 6.35
N PHE A 191 21.17 -24.05 6.32
CA PHE A 191 21.01 -22.61 6.44
C PHE A 191 20.17 -22.24 7.67
N ILE A 192 20.28 -21.01 8.13
CA ILE A 192 19.49 -20.45 9.22
C ILE A 192 18.28 -19.72 8.58
N PRO A 193 17.04 -20.14 8.85
CA PRO A 193 15.84 -19.51 8.26
C PRO A 193 15.72 -18.02 8.55
N ALA A 194 16.11 -17.57 9.75
CA ALA A 194 16.12 -16.16 10.13
C ALA A 194 17.08 -15.33 9.26
N ASP A 195 18.29 -15.88 8.98
CA ASP A 195 19.26 -15.21 8.12
C ASP A 195 18.79 -15.16 6.66
N LEU A 196 18.08 -16.20 6.21
CA LEU A 196 17.49 -16.19 4.87
C LEU A 196 16.35 -15.17 4.75
N ALA A 197 15.51 -15.04 5.77
CA ALA A 197 14.47 -14.02 5.86
C ALA A 197 15.07 -12.61 5.86
N ALA A 198 16.13 -12.37 6.66
CA ALA A 198 16.86 -11.11 6.69
C ALA A 198 17.51 -10.79 5.34
N SER A 199 18.13 -11.78 4.70
CA SER A 199 18.77 -11.62 3.38
C SER A 199 17.76 -11.29 2.29
N TYR A 200 16.58 -11.94 2.31
CA TYR A 200 15.47 -11.62 1.41
C TYR A 200 15.00 -10.17 1.62
N GLN A 201 14.72 -9.80 2.87
CA GLN A 201 14.20 -8.49 3.22
C GLN A 201 15.16 -7.37 2.81
N GLU A 202 16.45 -7.49 3.10
CA GLU A 202 17.45 -6.51 2.66
C GLU A 202 17.53 -6.43 1.15
N THR A 203 17.52 -7.56 0.42
CA THR A 203 17.58 -7.56 -1.05
C THR A 203 16.36 -6.85 -1.66
N ALA A 204 15.17 -7.09 -1.12
CA ALA A 204 13.93 -6.46 -1.60
C ALA A 204 13.92 -4.95 -1.31
N LEU A 205 14.32 -4.55 -0.09
CA LEU A 205 14.39 -3.15 0.29
C LEU A 205 15.48 -2.39 -0.44
N ASP A 206 16.64 -2.99 -0.69
CA ASP A 206 17.70 -2.38 -1.52
C ASP A 206 17.21 -2.08 -2.94
N ALA A 207 16.44 -3.01 -3.54
CA ALA A 207 15.83 -2.79 -4.84
C ALA A 207 14.82 -1.63 -4.80
N LEU A 208 13.99 -1.56 -3.76
CA LEU A 208 13.03 -0.47 -3.55
C LEU A 208 13.74 0.88 -3.41
N PHE A 209 14.74 0.95 -2.52
CA PHE A 209 15.47 2.19 -2.26
C PHE A 209 16.31 2.67 -3.44
N ALA A 210 16.83 1.76 -4.26
CA ALA A 210 17.56 2.15 -5.47
C ALA A 210 16.67 3.01 -6.40
N ARG A 211 15.39 2.66 -6.56
CA ARG A 211 14.43 3.42 -7.39
C ARG A 211 13.99 4.71 -6.71
N ALA A 212 13.73 4.65 -5.41
CA ALA A 212 13.40 5.84 -4.62
C ALA A 212 14.52 6.89 -4.69
N ARG A 213 15.79 6.49 -4.66
CA ARG A 213 16.95 7.41 -4.83
C ARG A 213 16.98 8.07 -6.20
N VAL A 214 16.66 7.33 -7.26
CA VAL A 214 16.55 7.91 -8.61
C VAL A 214 15.50 9.00 -8.64
N ALA A 215 14.30 8.71 -8.12
CA ALA A 215 13.21 9.67 -8.06
C ALA A 215 13.54 10.89 -7.19
N LEU A 216 14.08 10.68 -5.99
CA LEU A 216 14.50 11.76 -5.08
C LEU A 216 15.55 12.68 -5.70
N THR A 217 16.53 12.10 -6.40
CA THR A 217 17.60 12.87 -7.06
C THR A 217 17.08 13.66 -8.24
N LYS A 218 16.19 13.06 -9.05
CA LYS A 218 15.66 13.67 -10.28
C LYS A 218 14.62 14.74 -10.01
N TYR A 219 13.68 14.49 -9.09
CA TYR A 219 12.52 15.34 -8.84
C TYR A 219 12.68 16.29 -7.66
N GLN A 220 13.62 16.01 -6.74
CA GLN A 220 13.93 16.85 -5.57
C GLN A 220 12.67 17.31 -4.81
N PRO A 221 11.77 16.39 -4.39
CA PRO A 221 10.54 16.75 -3.73
C PRO A 221 10.81 17.43 -2.39
N LYS A 222 9.91 18.31 -1.95
CA LYS A 222 9.96 18.87 -0.60
C LYS A 222 9.72 17.82 0.47
N GLN A 223 8.82 16.87 0.16
CA GLN A 223 8.40 15.85 1.10
C GLN A 223 8.32 14.49 0.43
N MET A 224 8.70 13.43 1.16
CA MET A 224 8.45 12.04 0.76
C MET A 224 7.64 11.35 1.83
N VAL A 225 6.55 10.69 1.42
CA VAL A 225 5.68 9.90 2.31
C VAL A 225 5.77 8.43 2.02
N LEU A 226 5.70 7.59 3.07
CA LEU A 226 5.42 6.16 2.93
C LEU A 226 3.91 5.93 2.97
N ALA A 227 3.41 5.01 2.14
CA ALA A 227 2.00 4.68 2.05
C ALA A 227 1.78 3.18 1.83
N GLY A 228 0.64 2.65 2.30
CA GLY A 228 0.28 1.25 2.14
C GLY A 228 0.74 0.32 3.27
N GLY A 229 0.20 -0.90 3.29
CA GLY A 229 0.37 -1.85 4.40
C GLY A 229 1.82 -2.26 4.69
N VAL A 230 2.68 -2.33 3.66
CA VAL A 230 4.11 -2.67 3.84
C VAL A 230 4.90 -1.51 4.45
N ALA A 231 4.36 -0.27 4.49
CA ALA A 231 4.95 0.82 5.26
C ALA A 231 5.03 0.53 6.78
N ALA A 232 4.31 -0.49 7.27
CA ALA A 232 4.44 -1.02 8.62
C ALA A 232 5.70 -1.88 8.85
N ASN A 233 6.40 -2.32 7.79
CA ASN A 233 7.59 -3.14 7.89
C ASN A 233 8.69 -2.41 8.67
N SER A 234 9.21 -3.06 9.71
CA SER A 234 10.12 -2.43 10.66
C SER A 234 11.47 -2.05 10.04
N ARG A 235 11.98 -2.90 9.15
CA ARG A 235 13.27 -2.65 8.51
C ARG A 235 13.19 -1.56 7.45
N LEU A 236 12.07 -1.50 6.68
CA LEU A 236 11.80 -0.40 5.76
C LEU A 236 11.85 0.95 6.49
N ARG A 237 11.15 1.05 7.62
CA ARG A 237 11.10 2.27 8.45
C ARG A 237 12.48 2.66 8.98
N ALA A 238 13.24 1.66 9.46
CA ALA A 238 14.62 1.88 9.94
C ALA A 238 15.51 2.40 8.80
N LYS A 239 15.48 1.77 7.62
CA LYS A 239 16.28 2.19 6.46
C LYS A 239 15.95 3.61 5.98
N VAL A 240 14.68 4.03 5.98
CA VAL A 240 14.33 5.43 5.67
C VAL A 240 15.06 6.38 6.61
N ASN A 241 15.04 6.10 7.92
CA ASN A 241 15.71 6.96 8.90
C ASN A 241 17.25 6.91 8.82
N GLU A 242 17.81 5.72 8.61
CA GLU A 242 19.26 5.49 8.60
C GLU A 242 19.93 5.98 7.32
N GLU A 243 19.25 5.84 6.17
CA GLU A 243 19.81 6.08 4.85
C GLU A 243 19.21 7.33 4.19
N LEU A 244 17.91 7.30 3.79
CA LEU A 244 17.33 8.35 2.96
C LEU A 244 17.31 9.72 3.65
N LYS A 245 16.96 9.80 4.92
CA LYS A 245 16.99 11.10 5.64
C LYS A 245 18.38 11.71 5.71
N ARG A 246 19.43 10.89 5.78
CA ARG A 246 20.80 11.35 5.78
C ARG A 246 21.29 11.75 4.39
N GLU A 247 20.89 11.00 3.37
CA GLU A 247 21.28 11.24 1.98
C GLU A 247 20.55 12.44 1.36
N TYR A 248 19.30 12.70 1.80
CA TYR A 248 18.43 13.76 1.28
C TYR A 248 17.95 14.69 2.41
N PRO A 249 18.84 15.47 3.04
CA PRO A 249 18.52 16.27 4.23
C PRO A 249 17.54 17.45 3.94
N THR A 250 17.33 17.81 2.69
CA THR A 250 16.39 18.86 2.27
C THR A 250 14.98 18.34 2.03
N THR A 251 14.78 17.02 1.97
CA THR A 251 13.48 16.40 1.82
C THR A 251 12.95 15.97 3.19
N GLU A 252 11.74 16.36 3.53
CA GLU A 252 11.06 15.89 4.73
C GLU A 252 10.49 14.48 4.49
N PHE A 253 10.74 13.55 5.43
CA PHE A 253 10.25 12.17 5.32
C PHE A 253 9.16 11.91 6.35
N ILE A 254 7.95 11.62 5.87
CA ILE A 254 6.79 11.25 6.69
C ILE A 254 6.65 9.72 6.69
N ILE A 255 6.68 9.14 7.88
CA ILE A 255 6.50 7.71 8.10
C ILE A 255 5.23 7.54 8.93
N PRO A 256 4.12 7.01 8.35
CA PRO A 256 2.84 6.96 9.04
C PRO A 256 2.88 6.01 10.26
N PRO A 257 2.10 6.25 11.31
CA PRO A 257 1.93 5.29 12.40
C PRO A 257 1.29 4.02 11.87
N LEU A 258 1.46 2.90 12.57
CA LEU A 258 1.00 1.59 12.14
C LEU A 258 -0.52 1.56 11.85
N SER A 259 -1.30 2.34 12.60
CA SER A 259 -2.75 2.47 12.43
C SER A 259 -3.17 3.11 11.10
N CYS A 260 -2.27 3.84 10.44
CA CYS A 260 -2.52 4.50 9.15
C CYS A 260 -1.92 3.74 7.95
N CYS A 261 -1.20 2.62 8.19
CA CYS A 261 -0.56 1.86 7.12
C CYS A 261 -1.54 0.92 6.40
N THR A 262 -2.45 0.27 7.15
CA THR A 262 -3.41 -0.69 6.59
C THR A 262 -4.67 -0.01 6.10
N ASP A 263 -5.43 -0.73 5.25
CA ASP A 263 -6.71 -0.27 4.71
C ASP A 263 -7.67 0.16 5.84
N ASN A 264 -8.23 1.33 5.69
CA ASN A 264 -9.20 1.88 6.64
C ASN A 264 -10.09 2.92 5.96
N ALA A 265 -11.29 3.14 6.48
CA ALA A 265 -12.22 4.11 5.89
C ALA A 265 -11.77 5.57 6.08
N ALA A 266 -10.99 5.86 7.12
CA ALA A 266 -10.54 7.23 7.37
C ALA A 266 -9.60 7.73 6.27
N MET A 267 -8.73 6.87 5.71
CA MET A 267 -7.87 7.23 4.58
C MET A 267 -8.69 7.60 3.33
N ILE A 268 -9.80 6.88 3.11
CA ILE A 268 -10.71 7.17 1.98
C ILE A 268 -11.46 8.48 2.23
N ALA A 269 -11.85 8.75 3.48
CA ALA A 269 -12.46 10.03 3.84
C ALA A 269 -11.49 11.21 3.66
N ALA A 270 -10.21 11.05 4.02
CA ALA A 270 -9.18 12.08 3.82
C ALA A 270 -8.99 12.40 2.33
N ALA A 271 -8.77 11.39 1.48
CA ALA A 271 -8.67 11.57 0.04
C ALA A 271 -9.98 12.10 -0.56
N GLY A 272 -11.12 11.60 -0.06
CA GLY A 272 -12.44 12.05 -0.49
C GLY A 272 -12.72 13.52 -0.16
N TYR A 273 -12.22 14.02 0.98
CA TYR A 273 -12.30 15.43 1.32
C TYR A 273 -11.52 16.30 0.32
N VAL A 274 -10.30 15.91 0.00
CA VAL A 274 -9.48 16.63 -0.99
C VAL A 274 -10.15 16.58 -2.36
N ALA A 275 -10.59 15.41 -2.82
CA ALA A 275 -11.35 15.24 -4.05
C ALA A 275 -12.61 16.12 -4.07
N TYR A 276 -13.33 16.18 -2.95
CA TYR A 276 -14.50 17.03 -2.79
C TYR A 276 -14.14 18.51 -2.96
N CYS A 277 -13.05 18.99 -2.37
CA CYS A 277 -12.60 20.37 -2.52
C CYS A 277 -12.18 20.70 -3.96
N HIS A 278 -11.64 19.73 -4.68
CA HIS A 278 -11.31 19.84 -6.12
C HIS A 278 -12.52 19.65 -7.05
N GLY A 279 -13.74 19.54 -6.51
CA GLY A 279 -14.97 19.47 -7.31
C GLY A 279 -15.31 18.08 -7.85
N VAL A 280 -14.57 17.03 -7.43
CA VAL A 280 -14.83 15.65 -7.87
C VAL A 280 -16.17 15.16 -7.31
N ARG A 281 -17.06 14.78 -8.18
CA ARG A 281 -18.41 14.27 -7.87
C ARG A 281 -18.79 13.17 -8.86
N ALA A 282 -19.59 12.24 -8.38
CA ALA A 282 -20.24 11.24 -9.24
C ALA A 282 -21.76 11.29 -9.07
N ASP A 283 -22.45 10.82 -10.07
CA ASP A 283 -23.88 10.55 -10.01
C ASP A 283 -24.16 9.07 -9.66
N LEU A 284 -25.42 8.69 -9.67
CA LEU A 284 -25.84 7.32 -9.34
C LEU A 284 -25.48 6.27 -10.42
N SER A 285 -24.90 6.68 -11.56
CA SER A 285 -24.37 5.76 -12.56
C SER A 285 -22.99 5.21 -12.20
N LEU A 286 -22.33 5.74 -11.13
CA LEU A 286 -21.03 5.29 -10.65
C LEU A 286 -20.96 3.75 -10.58
N THR A 287 -19.91 3.18 -11.14
CA THR A 287 -19.59 1.76 -11.09
C THR A 287 -18.23 1.53 -10.47
N ALA A 288 -18.06 0.35 -9.87
CA ALA A 288 -16.74 -0.08 -9.40
C ALA A 288 -15.80 -0.28 -10.59
N ASP A 289 -14.56 0.13 -10.42
CA ASP A 289 -13.49 -0.06 -11.40
C ASP A 289 -12.30 -0.81 -10.75
N PRO A 290 -12.23 -2.14 -10.92
CA PRO A 290 -11.17 -2.95 -10.31
C PRO A 290 -9.76 -2.63 -10.80
N GLY A 291 -9.64 -2.05 -11.99
CA GLY A 291 -8.37 -1.66 -12.62
C GLY A 291 -8.17 -0.16 -12.74
N MET A 292 -8.86 0.62 -11.90
CA MET A 292 -8.79 2.09 -11.94
C MET A 292 -7.36 2.59 -11.94
N ASP A 293 -7.04 3.47 -12.88
CA ASP A 293 -5.77 4.16 -12.96
C ASP A 293 -5.77 5.40 -12.06
N LEU A 294 -4.65 5.64 -11.37
CA LEU A 294 -4.50 6.79 -10.48
C LEU A 294 -4.46 8.12 -11.23
N GLU A 295 -3.99 8.09 -12.48
CA GLU A 295 -3.87 9.28 -13.34
C GLU A 295 -5.14 9.59 -14.15
N SER A 296 -6.20 8.77 -13.99
CA SER A 296 -7.46 8.90 -14.74
C SER A 296 -8.40 9.95 -14.17
#